data_0a669ac32837484f033b92623d14cb13
#
_entry.id   0a669ac32837484f033b92623d14cb13
#
_cell.length_a   1.000
_cell.length_b   1.000
_cell.length_c   1.000
_cell.angle_alpha   90.00
_cell.angle_beta   90.00
_cell.angle_gamma   90.00
#
_symmetry.space_group_name_H-M   'P 1'
#
loop_
_entity.id
_entity.type
_entity.pdbx_description
1 polymer ?
#
loop_
_entity_poly.entity_id
_entity_poly.type
_entity_poly.pdbx_seq_one_letter_code
_entity_poly.pdbx_strand_id
1 'polypeptide(L)'
;YDPEHNIIRSVMNGSAGPNLDATMEDWGGSDFFTHWVGKNVRGDTPLNLQATSLVLTAFGLSQEAKYRDWIIKYTDGWIDRARENGWNFPGNVGLNGKVGEDWPNPAEQFPGYVPEGSDIYPWAGGIMGWSGWGGWGFVPGSVRMGLKNAYLLTGDEKYMRAMDRQLQNLRDGVKIGERKNGRPVKVNGGWQRAWMAMDLYLITMRPEYTWYMKDWKPGRWQPGEGTYGMGWTRDWIAYLSGRYPEFPENMLDWALQRTRRRIAKIENDESKDWERKAELRHNNPVTTCALSMLTLGAREPSWRGSPVIGRLRYFDPERGCAGLPPNVGALVDKMDDNNVWVTLVNLSEDATRTVVVQAGAYAEHSLGTVQTDDGEPRELNDQAFAVVLRPGCGQRFRIEMDRFAQRPSFAFPW
;
A
#
# COMPACT_ATOMS: atom_id res chain seq x y z
N TYR A 1 -5.79 -19.85 -11.16
CA TYR A 1 -5.32 -20.26 -9.84
C TYR A 1 -5.25 -21.77 -9.74
N ASP A 2 -4.16 -22.27 -9.25
CA ASP A 2 -3.93 -23.68 -8.97
C ASP A 2 -4.09 -23.92 -7.46
N PRO A 3 -5.20 -24.56 -7.04
CA PRO A 3 -5.50 -24.75 -5.62
C PRO A 3 -4.66 -25.85 -4.97
N GLU A 4 -4.10 -26.79 -5.74
CA GLU A 4 -3.24 -27.86 -5.25
C GLU A 4 -1.89 -27.32 -4.75
N HIS A 5 -1.28 -26.46 -5.55
CA HIS A 5 0.01 -25.87 -5.23
C HIS A 5 -0.08 -24.45 -4.63
N ASN A 6 -1.29 -23.94 -4.48
CA ASN A 6 -1.56 -22.59 -3.95
C ASN A 6 -0.77 -21.51 -4.70
N ILE A 7 -0.87 -21.49 -6.04
CA ILE A 7 -0.19 -20.55 -6.93
C ILE A 7 -1.17 -19.92 -7.93
N ILE A 8 -0.84 -18.70 -8.38
CA ILE A 8 -1.40 -18.11 -9.58
C ILE A 8 -0.39 -18.32 -10.69
N ARG A 9 -0.70 -19.21 -11.63
CA ARG A 9 0.15 -19.43 -12.79
C ARG A 9 0.21 -18.16 -13.62
N SER A 10 1.40 -17.61 -13.78
CA SER A 10 1.58 -16.36 -14.51
C SER A 10 1.41 -16.56 -16.00
N VAL A 11 0.55 -15.78 -16.61
CA VAL A 11 0.29 -15.82 -18.05
C VAL A 11 1.44 -15.27 -18.90
N MET A 12 2.38 -14.56 -18.28
CA MET A 12 3.50 -13.93 -18.98
C MET A 12 4.70 -14.85 -19.24
N ASN A 13 4.57 -16.14 -18.98
CA ASN A 13 5.76 -16.99 -18.90
C ASN A 13 5.53 -18.49 -19.14
N GLY A 14 4.83 -18.83 -20.16
CA GLY A 14 4.66 -20.23 -20.55
C GLY A 14 3.96 -21.13 -19.54
N SER A 15 3.57 -20.65 -18.36
CA SER A 15 2.85 -21.44 -17.37
C SER A 15 1.36 -21.61 -17.68
N ALA A 16 0.84 -20.86 -18.65
CA ALA A 16 -0.56 -20.90 -19.06
C ALA A 16 -0.84 -21.84 -20.25
N GLY A 17 0.18 -22.50 -20.81
CA GLY A 17 -0.02 -23.48 -21.88
C GLY A 17 1.03 -23.42 -23.01
N PRO A 18 0.93 -24.32 -24.00
CA PRO A 18 1.97 -24.54 -24.99
C PRO A 18 2.17 -23.42 -26.03
N ASN A 19 1.41 -22.36 -26.00
CA ASN A 19 1.46 -21.30 -27.03
C ASN A 19 2.06 -19.98 -26.52
N LEU A 20 2.74 -20.00 -25.41
CA LEU A 20 3.45 -18.83 -24.94
C LEU A 20 4.93 -18.88 -25.28
N ASP A 21 5.25 -19.35 -26.45
CA ASP A 21 6.37 -18.86 -27.24
C ASP A 21 6.06 -17.43 -27.76
N ALA A 22 5.51 -16.59 -26.88
CA ALA A 22 5.55 -15.16 -27.11
C ALA A 22 7.03 -14.80 -27.21
N THR A 23 7.47 -14.67 -28.43
CA THR A 23 8.83 -14.27 -28.73
C THR A 23 8.98 -12.82 -28.27
N MET A 24 10.14 -12.45 -27.96
CA MET A 24 10.51 -11.12 -27.52
C MET A 24 10.20 -10.01 -28.53
N GLU A 25 10.01 -10.38 -29.78
CA GLU A 25 9.55 -9.46 -30.83
C GLU A 25 8.17 -8.89 -30.50
N ASP A 26 7.31 -9.69 -29.83
CA ASP A 26 5.98 -9.26 -29.39
C ASP A 26 6.02 -8.26 -28.22
N TRP A 27 7.17 -8.12 -27.54
CA TRP A 27 7.32 -7.29 -26.32
C TRP A 27 8.39 -6.20 -26.45
N GLY A 28 8.89 -5.91 -27.64
CA GLY A 28 9.80 -4.79 -27.89
C GLY A 28 11.29 -5.05 -27.65
N GLY A 29 11.74 -6.31 -27.73
CA GLY A 29 13.12 -6.66 -28.05
C GLY A 29 14.22 -6.24 -27.08
N SER A 30 14.06 -6.33 -25.76
CA SER A 30 15.21 -6.18 -24.86
C SER A 30 15.75 -7.52 -24.37
N ASP A 31 17.07 -7.73 -24.42
CA ASP A 31 17.76 -8.93 -23.91
C ASP A 31 17.38 -9.30 -22.47
N PHE A 32 17.02 -8.31 -21.68
CA PHE A 32 16.50 -8.49 -20.33
C PHE A 32 15.19 -9.27 -20.31
N PHE A 33 14.25 -8.90 -21.16
CA PHE A 33 12.97 -9.59 -21.25
C PHE A 33 13.13 -11.00 -21.80
N THR A 34 14.03 -11.22 -22.78
CA THR A 34 14.31 -12.54 -23.34
C THR A 34 14.86 -13.48 -22.29
N HIS A 35 15.79 -12.98 -21.49
CA HIS A 35 16.40 -13.76 -20.43
C HIS A 35 15.40 -14.04 -19.29
N TRP A 36 14.56 -13.08 -19.02
CA TRP A 36 13.59 -13.13 -17.92
C TRP A 36 12.32 -13.91 -18.27
N VAL A 37 11.74 -13.69 -19.44
CA VAL A 37 10.53 -14.36 -19.91
C VAL A 37 10.81 -15.75 -20.45
N GLY A 38 11.88 -15.94 -21.19
CA GLY A 38 12.20 -17.22 -21.86
C GLY A 38 12.57 -18.35 -20.90
N LYS A 39 13.08 -18.04 -19.71
CA LYS A 39 13.54 -19.06 -18.75
C LYS A 39 12.75 -19.09 -17.45
N ASN A 40 11.87 -18.13 -17.21
CA ASN A 40 11.83 -17.71 -15.84
C ASN A 40 10.56 -17.85 -15.08
N VAL A 41 9.42 -17.84 -15.50
CA VAL A 41 8.31 -17.80 -14.55
C VAL A 41 7.24 -18.80 -14.94
N ARG A 42 7.51 -20.04 -14.71
CA ARG A 42 6.51 -21.09 -14.99
C ARG A 42 5.46 -21.24 -13.90
N GLY A 43 5.78 -20.84 -12.69
CA GLY A 43 4.89 -20.93 -11.53
C GLY A 43 4.28 -19.58 -11.17
N ASP A 44 4.59 -19.10 -10.00
CA ASP A 44 4.01 -17.87 -9.43
C ASP A 44 5.08 -16.86 -9.06
N THR A 45 4.70 -15.59 -9.00
CA THR A 45 5.55 -14.49 -8.55
C THR A 45 4.86 -13.67 -7.46
N PRO A 46 5.62 -13.04 -6.55
CA PRO A 46 5.03 -12.15 -5.55
C PRO A 46 4.21 -11.00 -6.14
N LEU A 47 4.39 -10.69 -7.44
CA LEU A 47 3.59 -9.70 -8.15
C LEU A 47 2.10 -10.04 -8.09
N ASN A 48 1.77 -11.33 -8.14
CA ASN A 48 0.39 -11.81 -8.12
C ASN A 48 -0.32 -11.61 -6.77
N LEU A 49 0.41 -11.27 -5.69
CA LEU A 49 -0.21 -10.82 -4.43
C LEU A 49 -1.07 -9.55 -4.61
N GLN A 50 -0.93 -8.81 -5.71
CA GLN A 50 -1.83 -7.72 -6.08
C GLN A 50 -3.28 -8.22 -6.31
N ALA A 51 -3.46 -9.46 -6.76
CA ALA A 51 -4.79 -10.05 -6.96
C ALA A 51 -5.61 -10.07 -5.66
N THR A 52 -4.93 -10.14 -4.50
CA THR A 52 -5.60 -10.08 -3.20
C THR A 52 -6.42 -8.81 -3.01
N SER A 53 -6.07 -7.69 -3.63
CA SER A 53 -6.85 -6.44 -3.56
C SER A 53 -8.16 -6.53 -4.32
N LEU A 54 -8.19 -7.21 -5.48
CA LEU A 54 -9.41 -7.44 -6.22
C LEU A 54 -10.36 -8.36 -5.44
N VAL A 55 -9.80 -9.42 -4.86
CA VAL A 55 -10.57 -10.39 -4.08
C VAL A 55 -11.05 -9.78 -2.75
N LEU A 56 -10.27 -8.88 -2.14
CA LEU A 56 -10.69 -8.10 -0.97
C LEU A 56 -11.89 -7.19 -1.31
N THR A 57 -11.88 -6.57 -2.49
CA THR A 57 -13.02 -5.77 -2.95
C THR A 57 -14.27 -6.65 -3.13
N ALA A 58 -14.11 -7.83 -3.72
CA ALA A 58 -15.22 -8.79 -3.85
C ALA A 58 -15.77 -9.22 -2.48
N PHE A 59 -14.88 -9.48 -1.51
CA PHE A 59 -15.27 -9.78 -0.13
C PHE A 59 -16.02 -8.61 0.51
N GLY A 60 -15.49 -7.40 0.43
CA GLY A 60 -16.10 -6.21 1.02
C GLY A 60 -17.54 -5.94 0.50
N LEU A 61 -17.80 -6.29 -0.76
CA LEU A 61 -19.13 -6.14 -1.40
C LEU A 61 -20.09 -7.28 -1.09
N SER A 62 -19.61 -8.54 -1.09
CA SER A 62 -20.48 -9.72 -1.02
C SER A 62 -20.51 -10.40 0.33
N GLN A 63 -19.49 -10.20 1.16
CA GLN A 63 -19.24 -10.90 2.44
C GLN A 63 -19.13 -12.43 2.31
N GLU A 64 -18.93 -12.96 1.08
CA GLU A 64 -18.78 -14.39 0.84
C GLU A 64 -17.42 -14.90 1.37
N ALA A 65 -17.46 -15.85 2.28
CA ALA A 65 -16.26 -16.40 2.98
C ALA A 65 -15.17 -16.90 2.01
N LYS A 66 -15.56 -17.44 0.84
CA LYS A 66 -14.61 -17.94 -0.17
C LYS A 66 -13.53 -16.93 -0.57
N TYR A 67 -13.88 -15.63 -0.63
CA TYR A 67 -12.94 -14.58 -1.00
C TYR A 67 -11.95 -14.30 0.13
N ARG A 68 -12.44 -14.19 1.37
CA ARG A 68 -11.61 -14.05 2.56
C ARG A 68 -10.64 -15.21 2.71
N ASP A 69 -11.18 -16.43 2.63
CA ASP A 69 -10.40 -17.65 2.86
C ASP A 69 -9.34 -17.85 1.76
N TRP A 70 -9.64 -17.45 0.54
CA TRP A 70 -8.66 -17.46 -0.55
C TRP A 70 -7.52 -16.47 -0.30
N ILE A 71 -7.80 -15.23 0.12
CA ILE A 71 -6.76 -14.23 0.43
C ILE A 71 -5.83 -14.76 1.52
N ILE A 72 -6.41 -15.29 2.59
CA ILE A 72 -5.66 -15.85 3.72
C ILE A 72 -4.79 -17.01 3.24
N LYS A 73 -5.38 -18.02 2.61
CA LYS A 73 -4.67 -19.20 2.10
C LYS A 73 -3.52 -18.80 1.16
N TYR A 74 -3.78 -17.91 0.22
CA TYR A 74 -2.79 -17.49 -0.77
C TYR A 74 -1.64 -16.70 -0.14
N THR A 75 -1.95 -15.78 0.75
CA THR A 75 -0.93 -14.97 1.45
C THR A 75 -0.11 -15.81 2.42
N ASP A 76 -0.74 -16.74 3.16
CA ASP A 76 -0.05 -17.68 4.05
C ASP A 76 0.94 -18.56 3.28
N GLY A 77 0.57 -19.04 2.09
CA GLY A 77 1.48 -19.79 1.25
C GLY A 77 2.73 -18.99 0.84
N TRP A 78 2.58 -17.68 0.62
CA TRP A 78 3.74 -16.81 0.36
C TRP A 78 4.60 -16.57 1.61
N ILE A 79 3.99 -16.51 2.80
CA ILE A 79 4.73 -16.43 4.07
C ILE A 79 5.54 -17.72 4.31
N ASP A 80 4.95 -18.89 4.04
CA ASP A 80 5.65 -20.17 4.19
C ASP A 80 6.86 -20.25 3.27
N ARG A 81 6.71 -19.86 2.00
CA ARG A 81 7.82 -19.77 1.04
C ARG A 81 8.89 -18.76 1.48
N ALA A 82 8.48 -17.63 2.04
CA ALA A 82 9.45 -16.67 2.59
C ALA A 82 10.21 -17.28 3.77
N ARG A 83 9.52 -18.02 4.65
CA ARG A 83 10.14 -18.70 5.81
C ARG A 83 11.15 -19.74 5.36
N GLU A 84 10.81 -20.58 4.37
CA GLU A 84 11.69 -21.56 3.76
C GLU A 84 12.91 -20.91 3.12
N ASN A 85 12.76 -19.69 2.58
CA ASN A 85 13.82 -18.89 1.96
C ASN A 85 14.47 -17.89 2.94
N GLY A 86 14.60 -18.23 4.22
CA GLY A 86 15.25 -17.38 5.22
C GLY A 86 14.55 -16.05 5.48
N TRP A 87 13.21 -16.03 5.39
CA TRP A 87 12.35 -14.84 5.49
C TRP A 87 12.55 -13.82 4.37
N ASN A 88 13.04 -14.28 3.23
CA ASN A 88 13.06 -13.49 2.00
C ASN A 88 11.96 -13.98 1.08
N PHE A 89 11.06 -13.10 0.68
CA PHE A 89 10.08 -13.46 -0.32
C PHE A 89 10.81 -13.81 -1.63
N PRO A 90 10.71 -15.05 -2.12
CA PRO A 90 11.41 -15.45 -3.34
C PRO A 90 10.85 -14.68 -4.54
N GLY A 91 11.70 -14.46 -5.55
CA GLY A 91 11.31 -13.76 -6.78
C GLY A 91 10.23 -14.49 -7.57
N ASN A 92 10.19 -15.80 -7.41
CA ASN A 92 9.19 -16.70 -7.99
C ASN A 92 9.24 -18.06 -7.33
N VAL A 93 8.25 -18.88 -7.64
CA VAL A 93 8.18 -20.30 -7.28
C VAL A 93 7.80 -21.13 -8.51
N GLY A 94 8.16 -22.40 -8.51
CA GLY A 94 7.87 -23.33 -9.60
C GLY A 94 6.39 -23.69 -9.73
N LEU A 95 6.07 -24.50 -10.74
CA LEU A 95 4.70 -24.98 -11.00
C LEU A 95 4.13 -25.82 -9.87
N ASN A 96 4.99 -26.47 -9.08
CA ASN A 96 4.61 -27.22 -7.88
C ASN A 96 4.55 -26.33 -6.61
N GLY A 97 4.68 -25.02 -6.74
CA GLY A 97 4.61 -24.06 -5.66
C GLY A 97 5.85 -23.97 -4.77
N LYS A 98 6.94 -24.72 -5.08
CA LYS A 98 8.16 -24.73 -4.28
C LYS A 98 9.16 -23.68 -4.76
N VAL A 99 9.92 -23.17 -3.81
CA VAL A 99 11.02 -22.24 -4.08
C VAL A 99 12.11 -22.99 -4.88
N GLY A 100 12.50 -22.43 -6.01
CA GLY A 100 13.62 -22.94 -6.79
C GLY A 100 13.39 -24.19 -7.63
N GLU A 101 12.18 -24.73 -7.68
CA GLU A 101 11.91 -26.00 -8.38
C GLU A 101 12.22 -25.95 -9.88
N ASP A 102 11.79 -24.88 -10.57
CA ASP A 102 12.07 -24.71 -12.00
C ASP A 102 13.42 -24.02 -12.26
N TRP A 103 14.12 -23.64 -11.20
CA TRP A 103 15.42 -22.98 -11.24
C TRP A 103 16.32 -23.50 -10.14
N PRO A 104 16.85 -24.68 -10.32
CA PRO A 104 17.72 -25.29 -9.32
C PRO A 104 19.02 -24.50 -9.11
N ASN A 105 19.35 -23.58 -10.01
CA ASN A 105 20.57 -22.79 -9.94
C ASN A 105 20.26 -21.26 -9.97
N PRO A 106 20.26 -20.58 -8.80
CA PRO A 106 20.09 -19.13 -8.73
C PRO A 106 21.13 -18.35 -9.55
N ALA A 107 22.31 -18.91 -9.81
CA ALA A 107 23.34 -18.25 -10.60
C ALA A 107 22.99 -18.19 -12.10
N GLU A 108 22.22 -19.13 -12.62
CA GLU A 108 21.67 -19.06 -13.96
C GLU A 108 20.62 -17.97 -14.10
N GLN A 109 19.80 -17.82 -13.06
CA GLN A 109 18.77 -16.79 -12.98
C GLN A 109 19.37 -15.39 -12.87
N PHE A 110 20.48 -15.27 -12.13
CA PHE A 110 21.14 -13.99 -11.84
C PHE A 110 22.65 -14.08 -12.14
N PRO A 111 23.03 -14.17 -13.41
CA PRO A 111 24.44 -14.33 -13.79
C PRO A 111 25.31 -13.23 -13.19
N GLY A 112 26.33 -13.64 -12.44
CA GLY A 112 27.29 -12.71 -11.81
C GLY A 112 26.80 -12.06 -10.50
N TYR A 113 25.59 -12.38 -10.03
CA TYR A 113 25.05 -11.88 -8.75
C TYR A 113 24.94 -12.96 -7.68
N VAL A 114 24.75 -14.21 -8.07
CA VAL A 114 24.60 -15.33 -7.16
C VAL A 114 25.62 -16.40 -7.55
N PRO A 115 26.41 -16.95 -6.61
CA PRO A 115 27.32 -18.06 -6.92
C PRO A 115 26.56 -19.29 -7.35
N GLU A 116 27.19 -20.07 -8.21
CA GLU A 116 26.72 -21.41 -8.58
C GLU A 116 26.57 -22.28 -7.32
N GLY A 117 25.45 -23.01 -7.22
CA GLY A 117 25.14 -23.82 -6.04
C GLY A 117 24.61 -23.08 -4.83
N SER A 118 24.23 -21.82 -4.97
CA SER A 118 23.56 -21.08 -3.90
C SER A 118 22.12 -21.55 -3.72
N ASP A 119 21.72 -21.84 -2.48
CA ASP A 119 20.34 -22.19 -2.10
C ASP A 119 19.44 -20.96 -1.86
N ILE A 120 20.01 -19.76 -1.95
CA ILE A 120 19.27 -18.51 -1.69
C ILE A 120 18.75 -17.96 -3.00
N TYR A 121 17.44 -17.99 -3.16
CA TYR A 121 16.74 -17.31 -4.24
C TYR A 121 16.58 -15.83 -3.91
N PRO A 122 17.04 -14.92 -4.77
CA PRO A 122 16.94 -13.50 -4.50
C PRO A 122 15.49 -13.10 -4.27
N TRP A 123 15.29 -12.29 -3.25
CA TRP A 123 14.03 -11.62 -3.07
C TRP A 123 13.71 -10.80 -4.32
N ALA A 124 12.42 -10.73 -4.66
CA ALA A 124 11.97 -10.04 -5.86
C ALA A 124 12.43 -8.57 -5.97
N GLY A 125 12.73 -7.92 -4.86
CA GLY A 125 13.45 -6.64 -4.86
C GLY A 125 14.85 -6.74 -5.44
N GLY A 126 15.50 -7.89 -5.31
CA GLY A 126 16.79 -8.16 -5.91
C GLY A 126 16.74 -8.21 -7.43
N ILE A 127 15.72 -8.81 -8.01
CA ILE A 127 15.48 -8.80 -9.45
C ILE A 127 15.33 -7.37 -9.97
N MET A 128 14.49 -6.59 -9.30
CA MET A 128 14.21 -5.22 -9.71
C MET A 128 15.40 -4.30 -9.47
N GLY A 129 16.20 -4.55 -8.42
CA GLY A 129 17.44 -3.82 -8.16
C GLY A 129 18.55 -4.14 -9.15
N TRP A 130 18.55 -5.36 -9.71
CA TRP A 130 19.54 -5.77 -10.69
C TRP A 130 19.39 -5.05 -12.04
N SER A 131 18.17 -4.77 -12.45
CA SER A 131 17.89 -4.17 -13.76
C SER A 131 18.37 -2.71 -13.92
N GLY A 132 19.01 -2.13 -12.92
CA GLY A 132 19.36 -0.70 -12.95
C GLY A 132 18.15 0.23 -13.02
N TRP A 133 16.97 -0.30 -13.24
CA TRP A 133 15.69 0.40 -13.27
C TRP A 133 15.15 0.62 -11.86
N GLY A 134 16.06 0.71 -10.92
CA GLY A 134 15.90 1.23 -9.58
C GLY A 134 14.65 0.77 -8.85
N GLY A 135 14.47 -0.54 -8.77
CA GLY A 135 13.40 -1.06 -7.93
C GLY A 135 12.09 -0.32 -8.13
N TRP A 136 11.50 -0.46 -9.26
CA TRP A 136 10.18 0.10 -9.57
C TRP A 136 9.09 -0.41 -8.61
N GLY A 137 9.46 -0.86 -7.42
CA GLY A 137 8.54 -1.17 -6.32
C GLY A 137 7.48 -2.23 -6.61
N PHE A 138 7.59 -2.90 -7.77
CA PHE A 138 6.57 -3.80 -8.25
C PHE A 138 6.38 -4.96 -7.29
N VAL A 139 7.43 -5.65 -6.97
CA VAL A 139 7.33 -6.85 -6.17
C VAL A 139 7.29 -6.58 -4.68
N PRO A 140 8.16 -5.71 -4.14
CA PRO A 140 8.01 -5.30 -2.75
C PRO A 140 6.69 -4.62 -2.45
N GLY A 141 6.16 -3.86 -3.42
CA GLY A 141 4.84 -3.28 -3.32
C GLY A 141 3.75 -4.33 -3.23
N SER A 142 3.85 -5.38 -4.02
CA SER A 142 2.86 -6.46 -4.07
C SER A 142 2.88 -7.34 -2.81
N VAL A 143 4.08 -7.66 -2.29
CA VAL A 143 4.24 -8.36 -1.01
C VAL A 143 3.58 -7.56 0.12
N ARG A 144 3.91 -6.27 0.24
CA ARG A 144 3.29 -5.40 1.25
C ARG A 144 1.77 -5.34 1.09
N MET A 145 1.28 -5.36 -0.14
CA MET A 145 -0.16 -5.34 -0.44
C MET A 145 -0.84 -6.61 0.04
N GLY A 146 -0.32 -7.78 -0.31
CA GLY A 146 -0.88 -9.07 0.15
C GLY A 146 -0.91 -9.18 1.67
N LEU A 147 0.21 -8.84 2.33
CA LEU A 147 0.30 -8.88 3.79
C LEU A 147 -0.69 -7.90 4.45
N LYS A 148 -0.85 -6.68 3.92
CA LYS A 148 -1.81 -5.70 4.44
C LYS A 148 -3.25 -6.13 4.23
N ASN A 149 -3.57 -6.74 3.08
CA ASN A 149 -4.92 -7.24 2.80
C ASN A 149 -5.32 -8.35 3.76
N ALA A 150 -4.40 -9.29 4.02
CA ALA A 150 -4.64 -10.36 4.97
C ALA A 150 -4.73 -9.84 6.42
N TYR A 151 -3.90 -8.86 6.78
CA TYR A 151 -3.97 -8.21 8.09
C TYR A 151 -5.30 -7.46 8.28
N LEU A 152 -5.75 -6.70 7.28
CA LEU A 152 -7.03 -5.99 7.31
C LEU A 152 -8.22 -6.95 7.54
N LEU A 153 -8.14 -8.15 7.00
CA LEU A 153 -9.20 -9.16 7.14
C LEU A 153 -9.22 -9.88 8.48
N THR A 154 -8.10 -9.91 9.20
CA THR A 154 -7.91 -10.85 10.31
C THR A 154 -7.42 -10.22 11.60
N GLY A 155 -6.77 -9.06 11.52
CA GLY A 155 -6.01 -8.49 12.64
C GLY A 155 -4.82 -9.36 13.09
N ASP A 156 -4.48 -10.46 12.38
CA ASP A 156 -3.42 -11.36 12.82
C ASP A 156 -2.03 -10.76 12.61
N GLU A 157 -1.35 -10.51 13.70
CA GLU A 157 0.01 -9.96 13.73
C GLU A 157 1.05 -10.77 12.94
N LYS A 158 0.76 -12.02 12.56
CA LYS A 158 1.69 -12.82 11.74
C LYS A 158 2.07 -12.13 10.43
N TYR A 159 1.13 -11.38 9.83
CA TYR A 159 1.34 -10.65 8.58
C TYR A 159 2.29 -9.47 8.78
N MET A 160 2.14 -8.75 9.87
CA MET A 160 3.05 -7.65 10.22
C MET A 160 4.41 -8.19 10.65
N ARG A 161 4.47 -9.30 11.37
CA ARG A 161 5.74 -9.99 11.68
C ARG A 161 6.47 -10.47 10.43
N ALA A 162 5.77 -10.99 9.43
CA ALA A 162 6.39 -11.38 8.16
C ALA A 162 6.98 -10.17 7.42
N MET A 163 6.28 -9.04 7.41
CA MET A 163 6.77 -7.78 6.84
C MET A 163 7.99 -7.26 7.60
N ASP A 164 7.97 -7.32 8.93
CA ASP A 164 9.09 -6.90 9.78
C ASP A 164 10.34 -7.77 9.57
N ARG A 165 10.19 -9.09 9.48
CA ARG A 165 11.30 -10.01 9.18
C ARG A 165 11.94 -9.68 7.83
N GLN A 166 11.13 -9.43 6.81
CA GLN A 166 11.64 -8.99 5.52
C GLN A 166 12.36 -7.63 5.62
N LEU A 167 11.82 -6.70 6.40
CA LEU A 167 12.45 -5.40 6.65
C LEU A 167 13.80 -5.55 7.35
N GLN A 168 13.92 -6.42 8.36
CA GLN A 168 15.16 -6.72 9.06
C GLN A 168 16.21 -7.26 8.09
N ASN A 169 15.85 -8.24 7.28
CA ASN A 169 16.74 -8.78 6.24
C ASN A 169 17.25 -7.67 5.29
N LEU A 170 16.36 -6.79 4.85
CA LEU A 170 16.74 -5.67 4.00
C LEU A 170 17.63 -4.65 4.70
N ARG A 171 17.49 -4.45 6.00
CA ARG A 171 18.35 -3.56 6.80
C ARG A 171 19.75 -4.13 6.97
N ASP A 172 19.83 -5.42 7.28
CA ASP A 172 21.09 -6.14 7.49
C ASP A 172 21.85 -6.38 6.18
N GLY A 173 21.14 -6.27 5.07
CA GLY A 173 21.64 -6.55 3.73
C GLY A 173 21.76 -8.05 3.49
N VAL A 174 20.76 -8.63 2.83
CA VAL A 174 20.79 -10.05 2.46
C VAL A 174 22.01 -10.33 1.58
N LYS A 175 22.87 -11.20 2.03
CA LYS A 175 24.01 -11.66 1.26
C LYS A 175 23.53 -12.75 0.28
N ILE A 176 23.42 -12.42 -1.00
CA ILE A 176 22.96 -13.34 -2.04
C ILE A 176 24.11 -13.96 -2.84
N GLY A 177 25.36 -13.70 -2.47
CA GLY A 177 26.52 -14.30 -3.10
C GLY A 177 27.71 -13.36 -3.21
N GLU A 178 28.64 -13.67 -4.08
CA GLU A 178 29.85 -12.89 -4.32
C GLU A 178 30.00 -12.55 -5.80
N ARG A 179 30.44 -11.34 -6.10
CA ARG A 179 30.84 -10.95 -7.47
C ARG A 179 32.15 -11.65 -7.84
N LYS A 180 32.43 -11.75 -9.16
CA LYS A 180 33.72 -12.29 -9.70
C LYS A 180 34.99 -11.69 -9.05
N ASN A 181 34.88 -10.50 -8.41
CA ASN A 181 35.99 -9.84 -7.72
C ASN A 181 36.01 -10.11 -6.20
N GLY A 182 35.32 -11.12 -5.72
CA GLY A 182 35.26 -11.49 -4.30
C GLY A 182 34.44 -10.54 -3.41
N ARG A 183 33.78 -9.55 -3.98
CA ARG A 183 32.94 -8.65 -3.20
C ARG A 183 31.55 -9.24 -2.96
N PRO A 184 31.04 -9.20 -1.72
CA PRO A 184 29.71 -9.71 -1.44
C PRO A 184 28.65 -8.95 -2.23
N VAL A 185 27.73 -9.66 -2.84
CA VAL A 185 26.51 -9.09 -3.38
C VAL A 185 25.49 -9.05 -2.25
N LYS A 186 25.15 -7.83 -1.82
CA LYS A 186 24.12 -7.61 -0.80
C LYS A 186 22.91 -6.92 -1.42
N VAL A 187 21.74 -7.46 -1.15
CA VAL A 187 20.47 -6.79 -1.42
C VAL A 187 20.05 -6.07 -0.15
N ASN A 188 20.06 -4.75 -0.18
CA ASN A 188 19.66 -3.91 0.94
C ASN A 188 18.35 -3.14 0.71
N GLY A 189 17.64 -3.46 -0.37
CA GLY A 189 16.33 -2.94 -0.70
C GLY A 189 16.22 -1.43 -0.94
N GLY A 190 17.33 -0.69 -0.88
CA GLY A 190 17.31 0.74 -1.14
C GLY A 190 16.18 1.50 -0.42
N TRP A 191 15.41 2.29 -1.16
CA TRP A 191 14.28 3.06 -0.64
C TRP A 191 13.07 2.21 -0.23
N GLN A 192 12.99 0.96 -0.66
CA GLN A 192 11.88 0.05 -0.32
C GLN A 192 11.85 -0.29 1.17
N ARG A 193 13.02 -0.26 1.83
CA ARG A 193 13.10 -0.38 3.29
C ARG A 193 12.28 0.70 3.97
N ALA A 194 12.41 1.95 3.49
CA ALA A 194 11.65 3.07 4.05
C ALA A 194 10.15 2.90 3.82
N TRP A 195 9.74 2.38 2.66
CA TRP A 195 8.34 2.09 2.39
C TRP A 195 7.75 1.04 3.32
N MET A 196 8.48 -0.06 3.56
CA MET A 196 8.03 -1.09 4.52
C MET A 196 7.97 -0.54 5.94
N ALA A 197 8.97 0.22 6.36
CA ALA A 197 8.99 0.83 7.68
C ALA A 197 7.83 1.82 7.86
N MET A 198 7.51 2.61 6.83
CA MET A 198 6.35 3.52 6.86
C MET A 198 5.03 2.76 6.97
N ASP A 199 4.85 1.67 6.22
CA ASP A 199 3.63 0.85 6.32
C ASP A 199 3.52 0.23 7.72
N LEU A 200 4.59 -0.36 8.24
CA LEU A 200 4.61 -0.92 9.59
C LEU A 200 4.32 0.15 10.65
N TYR A 201 4.96 1.32 10.55
CA TYR A 201 4.70 2.41 11.48
C TYR A 201 3.23 2.85 11.46
N LEU A 202 2.68 3.18 10.29
CA LEU A 202 1.31 3.70 10.17
C LEU A 202 0.23 2.66 10.56
N ILE A 203 0.53 1.38 10.41
CA ILE A 203 -0.37 0.31 10.84
C ILE A 203 -0.24 0.06 12.34
N THR A 204 0.98 -0.03 12.87
CA THR A 204 1.23 -0.45 14.26
C THR A 204 1.51 0.71 15.22
N MET A 205 1.81 1.90 14.68
CA MET A 205 2.28 3.09 15.42
C MET A 205 3.52 2.86 16.29
N ARG A 206 4.24 1.75 16.08
CA ARG A 206 5.43 1.40 16.88
C ARG A 206 6.63 2.26 16.48
N PRO A 207 7.27 2.96 17.43
CA PRO A 207 8.33 3.93 17.15
C PRO A 207 9.61 3.32 16.58
N GLU A 208 9.86 2.02 16.79
CA GLU A 208 11.01 1.33 16.23
C GLU A 208 11.07 1.36 14.70
N TYR A 209 9.94 1.62 14.03
CA TYR A 209 9.89 1.75 12.57
C TYR A 209 10.14 3.17 12.06
N THR A 210 10.50 4.12 12.93
CA THR A 210 10.75 5.51 12.53
C THR A 210 12.22 5.84 12.24
N TRP A 211 13.10 4.86 12.30
CA TRP A 211 14.56 5.05 12.10
C TRP A 211 14.92 5.79 10.81
N TYR A 212 14.12 5.66 9.75
CA TYR A 212 14.30 6.36 8.47
C TYR A 212 13.95 7.84 8.53
N MET A 213 13.40 8.31 9.66
CA MET A 213 13.05 9.71 9.92
C MET A 213 14.18 10.48 10.64
N LYS A 214 15.24 9.79 11.08
CA LYS A 214 16.28 10.38 11.96
C LYS A 214 16.84 11.68 11.42
N ASP A 215 17.15 11.75 10.13
CA ASP A 215 17.75 12.93 9.48
C ASP A 215 16.75 13.66 8.56
N TRP A 216 15.48 13.31 8.66
CA TRP A 216 14.46 13.91 7.81
C TRP A 216 14.17 15.34 8.23
N LYS A 217 14.29 16.26 7.27
CA LYS A 217 13.93 17.68 7.44
C LYS A 217 12.61 17.94 6.71
N PRO A 218 11.51 18.16 7.45
CA PRO A 218 10.20 18.41 6.85
C PRO A 218 10.20 19.66 5.96
N GLY A 219 9.30 19.70 4.99
CA GLY A 219 9.08 20.83 4.10
C GLY A 219 10.17 21.08 3.05
N ARG A 220 11.27 20.31 3.06
CA ARG A 220 12.34 20.42 2.06
C ARG A 220 12.06 19.67 0.78
N TRP A 221 11.16 18.73 0.85
CA TRP A 221 10.83 17.90 -0.28
C TRP A 221 9.74 18.57 -1.12
N GLN A 222 10.05 18.84 -2.39
CA GLN A 222 9.08 19.31 -3.35
C GLN A 222 8.71 18.16 -4.29
N PRO A 223 7.44 17.78 -4.37
CA PRO A 223 7.02 16.70 -5.22
C PRO A 223 7.21 17.10 -6.69
N GLY A 224 8.13 16.45 -7.38
CA GLY A 224 8.20 16.49 -8.83
C GLY A 224 7.04 15.71 -9.47
N GLU A 225 6.77 15.96 -10.74
CA GLU A 225 5.88 15.11 -11.52
C GLU A 225 6.46 13.69 -11.55
N GLY A 226 5.70 12.69 -11.11
CA GLY A 226 6.11 11.28 -11.08
C GLY A 226 6.76 10.79 -9.78
N THR A 227 6.90 11.60 -8.76
CA THR A 227 7.36 11.12 -7.46
C THR A 227 6.24 10.43 -6.68
N TYR A 228 6.58 9.26 -6.15
CA TYR A 228 5.64 8.35 -5.49
C TYR A 228 5.68 8.52 -3.98
N GLY A 229 4.95 9.48 -3.44
CA GLY A 229 4.47 9.53 -2.07
C GLY A 229 5.45 9.39 -0.88
N MET A 230 6.75 9.11 -1.08
CA MET A 230 7.64 8.87 0.05
C MET A 230 7.95 10.16 0.83
N GLY A 231 8.16 11.26 0.13
CA GLY A 231 8.49 12.55 0.74
C GLY A 231 7.33 13.07 1.56
N TRP A 232 6.16 13.21 0.95
CA TRP A 232 4.99 13.72 1.67
C TRP A 232 4.49 12.77 2.77
N THR A 233 4.71 11.43 2.64
CA THR A 233 4.39 10.51 3.75
C THR A 233 5.29 10.77 4.96
N ARG A 234 6.57 11.09 4.75
CA ARG A 234 7.47 11.49 5.83
C ARG A 234 7.09 12.82 6.44
N ASP A 235 6.72 13.79 5.61
CA ASP A 235 6.24 15.10 6.06
C ASP A 235 4.94 14.97 6.86
N TRP A 236 4.02 14.10 6.41
CA TRP A 236 2.82 13.80 7.16
C TRP A 236 3.10 13.15 8.52
N ILE A 237 4.03 12.18 8.58
CA ILE A 237 4.47 11.59 9.85
C ILE A 237 5.11 12.64 10.77
N ALA A 238 5.86 13.58 10.20
CA ALA A 238 6.40 14.70 10.96
C ALA A 238 5.30 15.61 11.51
N TYR A 239 4.24 15.88 10.72
CA TYR A 239 3.06 16.61 11.15
C TYR A 239 2.34 15.90 12.31
N LEU A 240 2.03 14.62 12.17
CA LEU A 240 1.37 13.83 13.22
C LEU A 240 2.18 13.77 14.53
N SER A 241 3.48 14.00 14.46
CA SER A 241 4.39 14.10 15.61
C SER A 241 4.62 15.54 16.09
N GLY A 242 3.89 16.52 15.56
CA GLY A 242 3.98 17.93 15.93
C GLY A 242 5.21 18.69 15.39
N ARG A 243 6.00 18.08 14.51
CA ARG A 243 7.24 18.67 13.97
C ARG A 243 7.08 19.47 12.69
N TYR A 244 5.87 19.48 12.10
CA TYR A 244 5.59 20.18 10.85
C TYR A 244 4.14 20.65 10.80
N PRO A 245 3.75 21.65 11.60
CA PRO A 245 2.35 22.12 11.71
C PRO A 245 1.80 22.69 10.40
N GLU A 246 2.64 23.20 9.50
CA GLU A 246 2.25 23.78 8.22
C GLU A 246 1.93 22.74 7.13
N PHE A 247 2.09 21.45 7.43
CA PHE A 247 1.91 20.38 6.44
C PHE A 247 0.52 20.37 5.78
N PRO A 248 -0.61 20.54 6.50
CA PRO A 248 -1.94 20.50 5.88
C PRO A 248 -2.11 21.54 4.76
N GLU A 249 -1.72 22.78 5.02
CA GLU A 249 -1.84 23.87 4.05
C GLU A 249 -0.94 23.63 2.84
N ASN A 250 0.33 23.30 3.10
CA ASN A 250 1.31 23.02 2.06
C ASN A 250 0.91 21.84 1.17
N MET A 251 0.35 20.79 1.77
CA MET A 251 -0.09 19.60 1.04
C MET A 251 -1.33 19.85 0.19
N LEU A 252 -2.28 20.64 0.69
CA LEU A 252 -3.47 21.04 -0.06
C LEU A 252 -3.12 21.96 -1.22
N ASP A 253 -2.29 22.98 -0.98
CA ASP A 253 -1.81 23.88 -2.03
C ASP A 253 -1.07 23.11 -3.12
N TRP A 254 -0.17 22.22 -2.75
CA TRP A 254 0.50 21.34 -3.71
C TRP A 254 -0.49 20.49 -4.54
N ALA A 255 -1.50 19.90 -3.89
CA ALA A 255 -2.49 19.08 -4.57
C ALA A 255 -3.30 19.90 -5.60
N LEU A 256 -3.71 21.11 -5.22
CA LEU A 256 -4.43 22.03 -6.09
C LEU A 256 -3.56 22.50 -7.28
N GLN A 257 -2.32 22.88 -7.02
CA GLN A 257 -1.39 23.26 -8.08
C GLN A 257 -1.12 22.12 -9.06
N ARG A 258 -0.94 20.90 -8.54
CA ARG A 258 -0.77 19.70 -9.36
C ARG A 258 -1.98 19.46 -10.26
N THR A 259 -3.18 19.55 -9.70
CA THR A 259 -4.43 19.40 -10.45
C THR A 259 -4.53 20.43 -11.57
N ARG A 260 -4.30 21.70 -11.26
CA ARG A 260 -4.31 22.79 -12.26
C ARG A 260 -3.30 22.57 -13.40
N ARG A 261 -2.06 22.20 -13.07
CA ARG A 261 -1.02 21.92 -14.07
C ARG A 261 -1.42 20.76 -14.99
N ARG A 262 -2.03 19.72 -14.46
CA ARG A 262 -2.44 18.55 -15.24
C ARG A 262 -3.65 18.83 -16.11
N ILE A 263 -4.61 19.61 -15.64
CA ILE A 263 -5.73 20.10 -16.44
C ILE A 263 -5.19 20.93 -17.62
N ALA A 264 -4.33 21.92 -17.36
CA ALA A 264 -3.72 22.73 -18.41
C ALA A 264 -2.93 21.89 -19.42
N LYS A 265 -2.24 20.84 -18.96
CA LYS A 265 -1.53 19.92 -19.86
C LYS A 265 -2.48 19.13 -20.76
N ILE A 266 -3.64 18.71 -20.24
CA ILE A 266 -4.68 18.02 -21.01
C ILE A 266 -5.33 18.97 -22.02
N GLU A 267 -5.65 20.19 -21.61
CA GLU A 267 -6.29 21.22 -22.45
C GLU A 267 -5.38 21.66 -23.63
N ASN A 268 -4.07 21.67 -23.40
CA ASN A 268 -3.08 22.06 -24.42
C ASN A 268 -2.50 20.86 -25.19
N ASP A 269 -3.01 19.64 -25.01
CA ASP A 269 -2.54 18.45 -25.72
C ASP A 269 -3.17 18.34 -27.11
N GLU A 270 -2.45 18.83 -28.13
CA GLU A 270 -2.84 18.74 -29.55
C GLU A 270 -2.50 17.35 -30.15
N SER A 271 -1.91 16.43 -29.41
CA SER A 271 -1.50 15.15 -29.97
C SER A 271 -2.70 14.31 -30.38
N LYS A 272 -2.62 13.75 -31.60
CA LYS A 272 -3.59 12.78 -32.13
C LYS A 272 -3.17 11.32 -31.82
N ASP A 273 -2.05 11.15 -31.19
CA ASP A 273 -1.44 9.85 -30.92
C ASP A 273 -2.01 9.24 -29.63
N TRP A 274 -2.79 8.17 -29.79
CA TRP A 274 -3.38 7.44 -28.70
C TRP A 274 -2.34 6.75 -27.80
N GLU A 275 -1.17 6.38 -28.31
CA GLU A 275 -0.12 5.76 -27.52
C GLU A 275 0.50 6.76 -26.54
N ARG A 276 0.66 8.02 -26.94
CA ARG A 276 1.03 9.10 -26.01
C ARG A 276 -0.06 9.43 -25.00
N LYS A 277 -1.33 9.23 -25.35
CA LYS A 277 -2.45 9.36 -24.42
C LYS A 277 -2.50 8.26 -23.37
N ALA A 278 -1.81 7.13 -23.57
CA ALA A 278 -1.61 6.12 -22.54
C ALA A 278 -0.82 6.65 -21.32
N GLU A 279 -0.14 7.77 -21.44
CA GLU A 279 0.41 8.50 -20.29
C GLU A 279 -0.64 9.23 -19.44
N LEU A 280 -1.94 9.04 -19.70
CA LEU A 280 -3.04 9.59 -18.89
C LEU A 280 -2.88 9.30 -17.40
N ARG A 281 -2.27 8.19 -17.03
CA ARG A 281 -1.95 7.90 -15.62
C ARG A 281 -1.02 8.94 -14.98
N HIS A 282 -0.13 9.54 -15.77
CA HIS A 282 0.81 10.57 -15.32
C HIS A 282 0.18 11.97 -15.35
N ASN A 283 -0.82 12.15 -16.21
CA ASN A 283 -1.53 13.42 -16.42
C ASN A 283 -2.91 13.45 -15.75
N ASN A 284 -3.33 12.37 -15.10
CA ASN A 284 -4.61 12.33 -14.39
C ASN A 284 -4.67 13.48 -13.36
N PRO A 285 -5.60 14.43 -13.49
CA PRO A 285 -5.72 15.57 -12.57
C PRO A 285 -6.21 15.16 -11.19
N VAL A 286 -6.88 14.00 -11.09
CA VAL A 286 -7.36 13.51 -9.79
C VAL A 286 -6.18 13.17 -8.89
N THR A 287 -6.18 13.75 -7.70
CA THR A 287 -5.24 13.44 -6.63
C THR A 287 -5.99 13.32 -5.31
N THR A 288 -5.83 12.20 -4.63
CA THR A 288 -6.50 11.89 -3.36
C THR A 288 -5.55 11.88 -2.18
N CYS A 289 -4.23 12.02 -2.41
CA CYS A 289 -3.23 11.84 -1.36
C CYS A 289 -3.40 12.83 -0.19
N ALA A 290 -3.61 14.11 -0.48
CA ALA A 290 -3.85 15.12 0.55
C ALA A 290 -5.10 14.78 1.37
N LEU A 291 -6.22 14.51 0.70
CA LEU A 291 -7.49 14.20 1.37
C LEU A 291 -7.38 12.90 2.18
N SER A 292 -6.78 11.84 1.63
CA SER A 292 -6.63 10.58 2.37
C SER A 292 -5.85 10.77 3.68
N MET A 293 -4.74 11.51 3.64
CA MET A 293 -3.91 11.76 4.82
C MET A 293 -4.63 12.65 5.82
N LEU A 294 -5.14 13.78 5.36
CA LEU A 294 -5.67 14.82 6.23
C LEU A 294 -7.06 14.50 6.78
N THR A 295 -7.90 13.77 6.03
CA THR A 295 -9.26 13.51 6.49
C THR A 295 -9.46 12.10 7.03
N LEU A 296 -8.81 11.09 6.46
CA LEU A 296 -9.02 9.69 6.84
C LEU A 296 -7.97 9.15 7.81
N GLY A 297 -6.89 9.91 8.06
CA GLY A 297 -5.73 9.37 8.77
C GLY A 297 -5.14 8.15 8.04
N ALA A 298 -5.10 8.22 6.71
CA ALA A 298 -4.68 7.14 5.84
C ALA A 298 -3.60 7.59 4.86
N ARG A 299 -2.62 6.73 4.65
CA ARG A 299 -1.72 6.93 3.52
C ARG A 299 -2.46 6.70 2.20
N GLU A 300 -2.11 7.48 1.18
CA GLU A 300 -2.57 7.26 -0.18
C GLU A 300 -2.42 5.78 -0.59
N PRO A 301 -3.45 5.18 -1.18
CA PRO A 301 -3.33 3.84 -1.75
C PRO A 301 -2.25 3.84 -2.83
N SER A 302 -1.54 2.73 -2.95
CA SER A 302 -0.55 2.62 -4.02
C SER A 302 -1.27 2.65 -5.37
N TRP A 303 -0.61 3.20 -6.38
CA TRP A 303 -1.11 3.28 -7.76
C TRP A 303 -1.51 1.92 -8.37
N ARG A 304 -1.29 0.82 -7.65
CA ARG A 304 -1.65 -0.55 -8.02
C ARG A 304 -2.87 -1.07 -7.29
N GLY A 305 -3.64 -0.21 -6.63
CA GLY A 305 -4.90 -0.59 -6.01
C GLY A 305 -4.78 -1.28 -4.65
N SER A 306 -3.80 -0.89 -3.82
CA SER A 306 -3.80 -1.35 -2.43
C SER A 306 -4.99 -0.77 -1.66
N PRO A 307 -5.52 -1.47 -0.65
CA PRO A 307 -6.58 -0.94 0.19
C PRO A 307 -6.10 0.32 0.92
N VAL A 308 -7.02 1.21 1.19
CA VAL A 308 -6.82 2.31 2.13
C VAL A 308 -6.89 1.73 3.53
N ILE A 309 -5.80 1.80 4.28
CA ILE A 309 -5.81 1.51 5.72
C ILE A 309 -5.87 2.84 6.42
N GLY A 310 -7.08 3.26 6.79
CA GLY A 310 -7.36 4.54 7.41
C GLY A 310 -7.95 4.39 8.80
N ARG A 311 -7.95 5.48 9.52
CA ARG A 311 -8.57 5.54 10.86
C ARG A 311 -10.07 5.81 10.77
N LEU A 312 -10.47 6.67 9.83
CA LEU A 312 -11.83 7.17 9.72
C LEU A 312 -12.32 7.11 8.27
N ARG A 313 -13.65 7.10 8.14
CA ARG A 313 -14.38 7.36 6.91
C ARG A 313 -15.64 8.16 7.25
N TYR A 314 -16.13 8.94 6.28
CA TYR A 314 -17.28 9.80 6.49
C TYR A 314 -18.41 9.47 5.52
N PHE A 315 -19.64 9.77 5.96
CA PHE A 315 -20.81 9.63 5.12
C PHE A 315 -21.76 10.82 5.34
N ASP A 316 -22.43 11.18 4.27
CA ASP A 316 -23.48 12.18 4.25
C ASP A 316 -24.84 11.48 4.27
N PRO A 317 -25.53 11.42 5.41
CA PRO A 317 -26.81 10.73 5.52
C PRO A 317 -27.94 11.44 4.77
N GLU A 318 -27.86 12.77 4.57
CA GLU A 318 -28.87 13.54 3.84
C GLU A 318 -28.84 13.22 2.34
N ARG A 319 -27.62 13.03 1.80
CA ARG A 319 -27.42 12.69 0.39
C ARG A 319 -27.35 11.18 0.15
N GLY A 320 -27.34 10.36 1.18
CA GLY A 320 -27.21 8.91 1.10
C GLY A 320 -25.89 8.44 0.43
N CYS A 321 -24.79 9.14 0.64
CA CYS A 321 -23.53 8.85 -0.05
C CYS A 321 -22.32 8.88 0.90
N ALA A 322 -21.23 8.21 0.46
CA ALA A 322 -19.94 8.32 1.12
C ALA A 322 -19.28 9.68 0.86
N GLY A 323 -18.58 10.18 1.85
CA GLY A 323 -17.87 11.45 1.84
C GLY A 323 -18.42 12.44 2.86
N LEU A 324 -17.74 13.57 2.99
CA LEU A 324 -18.19 14.67 3.84
C LEU A 324 -19.39 15.39 3.20
N PRO A 325 -20.36 15.86 3.98
CA PRO A 325 -21.40 16.77 3.50
C PRO A 325 -20.83 18.06 2.87
N PRO A 326 -21.58 18.74 2.00
CA PRO A 326 -21.16 20.04 1.47
C PRO A 326 -20.80 21.02 2.57
N ASN A 327 -19.71 21.76 2.38
CA ASN A 327 -19.18 22.74 3.33
C ASN A 327 -18.73 22.16 4.68
N VAL A 328 -18.49 20.85 4.76
CA VAL A 328 -17.87 20.25 5.94
C VAL A 328 -16.42 19.89 5.64
N GLY A 329 -15.53 20.35 6.52
CA GLY A 329 -14.11 19.98 6.54
C GLY A 329 -13.83 18.98 7.66
N ALA A 330 -12.81 18.14 7.43
CA ALA A 330 -12.26 17.23 8.43
C ALA A 330 -10.73 17.30 8.42
N LEU A 331 -10.11 17.33 9.59
CA LEU A 331 -8.66 17.32 9.74
C LEU A 331 -8.24 16.37 10.85
N VAL A 332 -7.53 15.31 10.47
CA VAL A 332 -6.84 14.41 11.40
C VAL A 332 -5.50 15.04 11.74
N ASP A 333 -5.31 15.43 12.98
CA ASP A 333 -4.12 16.14 13.43
C ASP A 333 -3.19 15.29 14.32
N LYS A 334 -3.68 14.17 14.85
CA LYS A 334 -2.89 13.26 15.68
C LYS A 334 -3.43 11.84 15.60
N MET A 335 -2.54 10.88 15.71
CA MET A 335 -2.87 9.46 15.82
C MET A 335 -1.88 8.78 16.76
N ASP A 336 -2.36 7.78 17.51
CA ASP A 336 -1.54 6.79 18.19
C ASP A 336 -2.07 5.36 17.90
N ASP A 337 -1.68 4.39 18.70
CA ASP A 337 -2.06 3.00 18.46
C ASP A 337 -3.59 2.81 18.43
N ASN A 338 -4.29 3.35 19.42
CA ASN A 338 -5.72 3.14 19.61
C ASN A 338 -6.56 4.40 19.45
N ASN A 339 -5.96 5.56 19.21
CA ASN A 339 -6.69 6.81 19.13
C ASN A 339 -6.42 7.57 17.83
N VAL A 340 -7.43 8.31 17.40
CA VAL A 340 -7.30 9.34 16.39
C VAL A 340 -7.94 10.64 16.88
N TRP A 341 -7.30 11.77 16.61
CA TRP A 341 -7.85 13.10 16.86
C TRP A 341 -8.25 13.72 15.54
N VAL A 342 -9.49 14.17 15.47
CA VAL A 342 -10.05 14.78 14.28
C VAL A 342 -10.86 16.01 14.62
N THR A 343 -10.65 17.07 13.85
CA THR A 343 -11.50 18.27 13.89
C THR A 343 -12.47 18.22 12.72
N LEU A 344 -13.76 18.38 13.00
CA LEU A 344 -14.82 18.58 12.01
C LEU A 344 -15.31 20.01 12.08
N VAL A 345 -15.48 20.65 10.92
CA VAL A 345 -15.95 22.05 10.84
C VAL A 345 -17.05 22.17 9.79
N ASN A 346 -18.16 22.81 10.13
CA ASN A 346 -19.19 23.20 9.17
C ASN A 346 -18.97 24.65 8.75
N LEU A 347 -18.58 24.84 7.50
CA LEU A 347 -18.31 26.14 6.87
C LEU A 347 -19.59 26.79 6.27
N SER A 348 -20.76 26.15 6.38
CA SER A 348 -22.03 26.75 5.96
C SER A 348 -22.41 27.89 6.91
N GLU A 349 -22.92 28.95 6.35
CA GLU A 349 -23.40 30.13 7.13
C GLU A 349 -24.79 29.90 7.71
N ASP A 350 -25.61 29.04 7.09
CA ASP A 350 -27.02 28.89 7.37
C ASP A 350 -27.52 27.47 7.63
N ALA A 351 -26.76 26.44 7.14
CA ALA A 351 -27.23 25.07 7.19
C ALA A 351 -26.51 24.22 8.22
N THR A 352 -27.28 23.56 9.08
CA THR A 352 -26.80 22.48 9.93
C THR A 352 -26.45 21.28 9.07
N ARG A 353 -25.37 20.57 9.42
CA ARG A 353 -24.89 19.36 8.70
C ARG A 353 -24.78 18.17 9.65
N THR A 354 -25.23 17.03 9.19
CA THR A 354 -25.00 15.76 9.89
C THR A 354 -23.92 14.97 9.17
N VAL A 355 -22.93 14.53 9.91
CA VAL A 355 -21.82 13.69 9.41
C VAL A 355 -21.85 12.37 10.15
N VAL A 356 -21.86 11.26 9.43
CA VAL A 356 -21.60 9.96 10.04
C VAL A 356 -20.12 9.67 9.95
N VAL A 357 -19.48 9.42 11.09
CA VAL A 357 -18.07 9.09 11.26
C VAL A 357 -17.95 7.61 11.53
N GLN A 358 -17.28 6.88 10.65
CA GLN A 358 -17.05 5.45 10.75
C GLN A 358 -15.60 5.17 11.16
N ALA A 359 -15.41 4.20 12.03
CA ALA A 359 -14.11 3.68 12.43
C ALA A 359 -13.52 2.75 11.36
N GLY A 360 -12.41 3.17 10.76
CA GLY A 360 -11.78 2.48 9.65
C GLY A 360 -12.34 2.85 8.28
N ALA A 361 -11.57 2.54 7.24
CA ALA A 361 -11.96 2.80 5.86
C ALA A 361 -13.11 1.88 5.40
N TYR A 362 -13.25 0.73 6.03
CA TYR A 362 -14.19 -0.35 5.69
C TYR A 362 -14.98 -0.86 6.90
N ALA A 363 -15.16 -0.04 7.94
CA ALA A 363 -15.76 -0.44 9.20
C ALA A 363 -15.01 -1.59 9.92
N GLU A 364 -13.72 -1.73 9.68
CA GLU A 364 -12.88 -2.77 10.25
C GLU A 364 -12.49 -2.55 11.70
N HIS A 365 -12.80 -1.37 12.27
CA HIS A 365 -12.53 -1.03 13.66
C HIS A 365 -13.83 -0.91 14.46
N SER A 366 -13.77 -1.11 15.76
CA SER A 366 -14.85 -0.78 16.68
C SER A 366 -14.52 0.52 17.41
N LEU A 367 -15.49 1.40 17.55
CA LEU A 367 -15.37 2.58 18.39
C LEU A 367 -15.40 2.18 19.87
N GLY A 368 -14.53 2.76 20.64
CA GLY A 368 -14.58 2.75 22.10
C GLY A 368 -15.13 4.06 22.62
N THR A 369 -14.30 4.85 23.27
CA THR A 369 -14.66 6.14 23.83
C THR A 369 -14.49 7.27 22.80
N VAL A 370 -15.51 8.13 22.69
CA VAL A 370 -15.42 9.39 21.96
C VAL A 370 -15.55 10.56 22.94
N GLN A 371 -14.63 11.50 22.84
CA GLN A 371 -14.56 12.67 23.70
C GLN A 371 -14.27 13.92 22.87
N THR A 372 -14.99 15.01 23.17
CA THR A 372 -14.66 16.36 22.70
C THR A 372 -13.69 17.04 23.65
N ASP A 373 -12.98 18.10 23.20
CA ASP A 373 -12.00 18.79 24.06
C ASP A 373 -12.60 19.29 25.37
N ASP A 374 -13.86 19.74 25.36
CA ASP A 374 -14.57 20.29 26.52
C ASP A 374 -15.67 19.36 27.08
N GLY A 375 -15.78 18.13 26.57
CA GLY A 375 -16.89 17.21 26.89
C GLY A 375 -16.47 15.99 27.69
N GLU A 376 -17.47 15.37 28.34
CA GLU A 376 -17.29 14.11 29.01
C GLU A 376 -17.11 12.97 28.00
N PRO A 377 -16.28 11.96 28.29
CA PRO A 377 -16.13 10.78 27.47
C PRO A 377 -17.44 10.01 27.32
N ARG A 378 -17.76 9.57 26.12
CA ARG A 378 -18.91 8.73 25.80
C ARG A 378 -18.47 7.42 25.19
N GLU A 379 -18.85 6.32 25.78
CA GLU A 379 -18.68 4.99 25.20
C GLU A 379 -19.71 4.74 24.10
N LEU A 380 -19.28 4.23 22.95
CA LEU A 380 -20.15 3.98 21.81
C LEU A 380 -20.34 2.49 21.51
N ASN A 381 -19.29 1.68 21.57
CA ASN A 381 -19.31 0.25 21.26
C ASN A 381 -20.00 -0.07 19.91
N ASP A 382 -19.73 0.76 18.91
CA ASP A 382 -20.32 0.69 17.57
C ASP A 382 -19.23 0.85 16.50
N GLN A 383 -19.57 0.78 15.23
CA GLN A 383 -18.66 1.02 14.11
C GLN A 383 -18.71 2.46 13.58
N ALA A 384 -19.78 3.18 13.87
CA ALA A 384 -20.01 4.55 13.42
C ALA A 384 -20.85 5.35 14.39
N PHE A 385 -20.77 6.68 14.32
CA PHE A 385 -21.63 7.60 15.07
C PHE A 385 -21.92 8.85 14.25
N ALA A 386 -23.05 9.50 14.55
CA ALA A 386 -23.44 10.73 13.90
C ALA A 386 -23.02 11.97 14.72
N VAL A 387 -22.53 12.97 14.02
CA VAL A 387 -22.19 14.29 14.54
C VAL A 387 -23.05 15.34 13.87
N VAL A 388 -23.73 16.18 14.66
CA VAL A 388 -24.52 17.31 14.16
C VAL A 388 -23.72 18.59 14.35
N LEU A 389 -23.37 19.25 13.25
CA LEU A 389 -22.61 20.50 13.24
C LEU A 389 -23.52 21.67 12.87
N ARG A 390 -23.68 22.63 13.78
CA ARG A 390 -24.38 23.87 13.51
C ARG A 390 -23.60 24.76 12.53
N PRO A 391 -24.28 25.74 11.86
CA PRO A 391 -23.61 26.68 10.98
C PRO A 391 -22.40 27.36 11.64
N GLY A 392 -21.27 27.45 10.95
CA GLY A 392 -20.06 28.10 11.45
C GLY A 392 -19.38 27.43 12.64
N CYS A 393 -19.85 26.26 13.07
CA CYS A 393 -19.31 25.56 14.24
C CYS A 393 -18.32 24.46 13.85
N GLY A 394 -17.34 24.25 14.71
CA GLY A 394 -16.39 23.14 14.63
C GLY A 394 -16.24 22.43 15.98
N GLN A 395 -15.84 21.18 15.92
CA GLN A 395 -15.57 20.39 17.11
C GLN A 395 -14.40 19.44 16.86
N ARG A 396 -13.49 19.38 17.81
CA ARG A 396 -12.41 18.41 17.83
C ARG A 396 -12.81 17.21 18.70
N PHE A 397 -12.52 16.02 18.20
CA PHE A 397 -12.82 14.75 18.83
C PHE A 397 -11.54 13.96 19.05
N ARG A 398 -11.42 13.33 20.20
CA ARG A 398 -10.58 12.18 20.44
C ARG A 398 -11.46 10.95 20.31
N ILE A 399 -11.09 10.03 19.44
CA ILE A 399 -11.83 8.81 19.16
C ILE A 399 -10.90 7.63 19.48
N GLU A 400 -11.25 6.88 20.51
CA GLU A 400 -10.62 5.61 20.84
C GLU A 400 -11.25 4.50 20.00
N MET A 401 -10.45 3.53 19.57
CA MET A 401 -10.92 2.41 18.75
C MET A 401 -10.16 1.12 19.04
N ASP A 402 -10.89 0.01 19.00
CA ASP A 402 -10.34 -1.32 18.91
C ASP A 402 -10.14 -1.65 17.42
N ARG A 403 -8.87 -1.74 17.01
CA ARG A 403 -8.51 -1.78 15.60
C ARG A 403 -8.53 -3.21 15.08
N PHE A 404 -9.08 -3.36 13.85
CA PHE A 404 -9.23 -4.65 13.14
C PHE A 404 -10.08 -5.67 13.92
N ALA A 405 -10.98 -5.19 14.75
CA ALA A 405 -11.90 -6.01 15.53
C ALA A 405 -13.09 -6.52 14.71
N GLN A 406 -13.34 -5.90 13.56
CA GLN A 406 -14.50 -6.19 12.73
C GLN A 406 -14.10 -6.65 11.32
N ARG A 407 -15.05 -7.27 10.62
CA ARG A 407 -14.84 -7.66 9.23
C ARG A 407 -15.00 -6.44 8.31
N PRO A 408 -14.05 -6.19 7.40
CA PRO A 408 -14.19 -5.09 6.45
C PRO A 408 -15.41 -5.26 5.57
N SER A 409 -16.15 -4.17 5.37
CA SER A 409 -17.38 -4.10 4.57
C SER A 409 -17.44 -2.79 3.79
N PHE A 410 -18.05 -2.82 2.60
CA PHE A 410 -18.42 -1.63 1.85
C PHE A 410 -19.86 -1.17 2.13
N ALA A 411 -20.59 -1.85 3.00
CA ALA A 411 -21.92 -1.44 3.41
C ALA A 411 -21.87 -0.02 4.02
N PHE A 412 -22.93 0.72 3.81
CA PHE A 412 -23.11 2.01 4.47
C PHE A 412 -23.55 1.79 5.93
N PRO A 413 -23.21 2.71 6.84
CA PRO A 413 -23.49 2.56 8.28
C PRO A 413 -24.95 2.84 8.67
N TRP A 414 -25.91 2.66 7.75
CA TRP A 414 -27.36 2.78 7.99
C TRP A 414 -28.14 1.69 7.27
#